data_26aca0e9019afcc769cd4b8bfd139635
#
_entry.id   26aca0e9019afcc769cd4b8bfd139635
#
_cell.length_a   1.000
_cell.length_b   1.000
_cell.length_c   1.000
_cell.angle_alpha   90.00
_cell.angle_beta   90.00
_cell.angle_gamma   90.00
#
_symmetry.space_group_name_H-M   'P 1'
#
loop_
_entity.id
_entity.type
_entity.pdbx_description
1 polymer ?
#
loop_
_entity_poly.entity_id
_entity_poly.type
_entity_poly.pdbx_seq_one_letter_code
_entity_poly.pdbx_strand_id
1 'polypeptide(L)'
;AYFSGGKPYELFEASRGCPFDCSFCFIHQFRDMYRRKGKGLRLRTPQLVVDDIKETHRQHGIKQVMFVDSTFNLNKKWLMEFCELFAEQTDLIMTVNIRADIMDDEIMQALAKARCNPARFAIETGSEEMRNGILEKQLTNEQIQNTARLFKKYNVPFVTYNMMGMPN
;
A
#
# COMPACT_ATOMS: atom_id res chain seq x y z
N ALA A 1 -8.44 6.69 18.17
CA ALA A 1 -8.85 6.91 16.78
C ALA A 1 -8.42 8.30 16.31
N TYR A 2 -8.03 8.41 15.04
CA TYR A 2 -7.72 9.67 14.37
C TYR A 2 -8.93 10.15 13.56
N PHE A 3 -8.88 11.36 12.98
CA PHE A 3 -9.95 11.91 12.15
C PHE A 3 -9.42 12.36 10.78
N SER A 4 -10.11 11.95 9.71
CA SER A 4 -9.84 12.38 8.36
C SER A 4 -11.17 12.71 7.67
N GLY A 5 -11.31 13.96 7.19
CA GLY A 5 -12.59 14.42 6.62
C GLY A 5 -13.78 14.30 7.58
N GLY A 6 -13.53 14.46 8.90
CA GLY A 6 -14.56 14.32 9.95
C GLY A 6 -14.95 12.88 10.31
N LYS A 7 -14.29 11.87 9.71
CA LYS A 7 -14.54 10.46 10.00
C LYS A 7 -13.42 9.86 10.85
N PRO A 8 -13.73 9.09 11.90
CA PRO A 8 -12.72 8.40 12.69
C PRO A 8 -12.07 7.28 11.88
N TYR A 9 -10.73 7.24 11.91
CA TYR A 9 -9.95 6.18 11.30
C TYR A 9 -8.90 5.62 12.26
N GLU A 10 -8.38 4.44 11.97
CA GLU A 10 -7.30 3.83 12.72
C GLU A 10 -6.20 3.31 11.80
N LEU A 11 -4.98 3.27 12.31
CA LEU A 11 -3.81 2.78 11.60
C LEU A 11 -3.66 1.27 11.81
N PHE A 12 -3.46 0.55 10.72
CA PHE A 12 -3.22 -0.90 10.74
C PHE A 12 -1.93 -1.25 10.03
N GLU A 13 -1.34 -2.34 10.44
CA GLU A 13 -0.18 -2.96 9.80
C GLU A 13 -0.48 -4.43 9.55
N ALA A 14 -0.58 -4.81 8.29
CA ALA A 14 -0.80 -6.19 7.86
C ALA A 14 0.51 -6.92 7.59
N SER A 15 1.56 -6.17 7.22
CA SER A 15 2.88 -6.70 6.90
C SER A 15 4.00 -5.83 7.43
N ARG A 16 5.16 -6.44 7.68
CA ARG A 16 6.40 -5.75 8.03
C ARG A 16 7.52 -6.12 7.08
N GLY A 17 8.24 -5.10 6.64
CA GLY A 17 9.37 -5.22 5.72
C GLY A 17 9.02 -4.88 4.29
N CYS A 18 10.07 -4.65 3.50
CA CYS A 18 9.99 -4.36 2.08
C CYS A 18 11.20 -5.00 1.39
N PRO A 19 11.04 -5.70 0.26
CA PRO A 19 12.17 -6.35 -0.42
C PRO A 19 12.96 -5.41 -1.33
N PHE A 20 12.48 -4.19 -1.56
CA PHE A 20 13.10 -3.23 -2.47
C PHE A 20 14.22 -2.43 -1.80
N ASP A 21 15.19 -1.98 -2.60
CA ASP A 21 16.42 -1.31 -2.16
C ASP A 21 16.47 0.16 -2.60
N CYS A 22 15.33 0.87 -2.63
CA CYS A 22 15.30 2.29 -2.99
C CYS A 22 16.28 3.08 -2.13
N SER A 23 17.23 3.82 -2.75
CA SER A 23 18.40 4.43 -2.09
C SER A 23 18.06 5.42 -0.96
N PHE A 24 16.90 6.10 -1.07
CA PHE A 24 16.41 7.08 -0.10
C PHE A 24 15.63 6.45 1.06
N CYS A 25 15.30 5.16 1.00
CA CYS A 25 14.41 4.50 1.96
C CYS A 25 15.21 3.78 3.05
N PHE A 26 14.88 4.03 4.32
CA PHE A 26 15.58 3.41 5.45
C PHE A 26 15.20 1.93 5.69
N ILE A 27 14.16 1.41 5.03
CA ILE A 27 13.67 0.04 5.28
C ILE A 27 14.73 -1.03 4.97
N HIS A 28 15.56 -0.82 3.95
CA HIS A 28 16.66 -1.76 3.66
C HIS A 28 17.71 -1.78 4.77
N GLN A 29 17.98 -0.65 5.44
CA GLN A 29 18.87 -0.59 6.59
C GLN A 29 18.34 -1.42 7.77
N PHE A 30 17.03 -1.30 8.06
CA PHE A 30 16.38 -2.18 9.04
C PHE A 30 16.49 -3.66 8.65
N ARG A 31 16.26 -3.99 7.39
CA ARG A 31 16.41 -5.36 6.89
C ARG A 31 17.84 -5.89 7.12
N ASP A 32 18.84 -5.06 6.89
CA ASP A 32 20.25 -5.44 7.13
C ASP A 32 20.58 -5.61 8.61
N MET A 33 20.10 -4.75 9.49
CA MET A 33 20.24 -4.92 10.95
C MET A 33 19.66 -6.23 11.47
N TYR A 34 18.57 -6.72 10.85
CA TYR A 34 17.91 -7.97 11.21
C TYR A 34 18.27 -9.14 10.29
N ARG A 35 19.29 -8.98 9.44
CA ARG A 35 19.80 -10.05 8.57
C ARG A 35 20.13 -11.29 9.40
N ARG A 36 19.66 -12.46 8.98
CA ARG A 36 19.78 -13.76 9.69
C ARG A 36 19.01 -13.86 11.03
N LYS A 37 18.18 -12.88 11.39
CA LYS A 37 17.38 -12.90 12.64
C LYS A 37 15.89 -13.14 12.39
N GLY A 38 15.54 -13.69 11.23
CA GLY A 38 14.15 -13.98 10.85
C GLY A 38 13.85 -13.66 9.38
N LYS A 39 12.56 -13.72 9.03
CA LYS A 39 12.10 -13.40 7.66
C LYS A 39 12.10 -11.88 7.47
N GLY A 40 12.68 -11.38 6.37
CA GLY A 40 12.72 -9.97 6.01
C GLY A 40 11.33 -9.38 5.69
N LEU A 41 10.42 -10.21 5.18
CA LEU A 41 9.02 -9.88 4.98
C LEU A 41 8.16 -10.81 5.84
N ARG A 42 7.26 -10.24 6.64
CA ARG A 42 6.32 -10.97 7.49
C ARG A 42 4.92 -10.45 7.22
N LEU A 43 4.01 -11.35 6.89
CA LEU A 43 2.59 -11.05 6.71
C LEU A 43 1.78 -11.72 7.81
N ARG A 44 0.77 -11.03 8.30
CA ARG A 44 -0.30 -11.59 9.11
C ARG A 44 -1.27 -12.34 8.19
N THR A 45 -2.02 -13.30 8.69
CA THR A 45 -3.06 -13.93 7.85
C THR A 45 -4.18 -12.92 7.54
N PRO A 46 -4.78 -12.97 6.33
CA PRO A 46 -5.86 -12.05 5.96
C PRO A 46 -7.00 -12.02 6.97
N GLN A 47 -7.46 -13.19 7.40
CA GLN A 47 -8.56 -13.30 8.37
C GLN A 47 -8.23 -12.61 9.70
N LEU A 48 -7.01 -12.81 10.25
CA LEU A 48 -6.60 -12.18 11.51
C LEU A 48 -6.61 -10.64 11.39
N VAL A 49 -6.19 -10.10 10.24
CA VAL A 49 -6.22 -8.63 10.03
C VAL A 49 -7.65 -8.14 9.99
N VAL A 50 -8.55 -8.84 9.30
CA VAL A 50 -9.97 -8.47 9.22
C VAL A 50 -10.65 -8.58 10.59
N ASP A 51 -10.36 -9.61 11.38
CA ASP A 51 -10.92 -9.78 12.72
C ASP A 51 -10.50 -8.64 13.66
N ASP A 52 -9.23 -8.22 13.64
CA ASP A 52 -8.75 -7.08 14.42
C ASP A 52 -9.44 -5.77 13.99
N ILE A 53 -9.64 -5.57 12.69
CA ILE A 53 -10.35 -4.40 12.16
C ILE A 53 -11.80 -4.39 12.64
N LYS A 54 -12.50 -5.52 12.59
CA LYS A 54 -13.89 -5.65 13.06
C LYS A 54 -13.98 -5.36 14.56
N GLU A 55 -13.07 -5.89 15.35
CA GLU A 55 -13.03 -5.64 16.79
C GLU A 55 -12.76 -4.17 17.09
N THR A 56 -11.80 -3.54 16.39
CA THR A 56 -11.52 -2.11 16.52
C THR A 56 -12.73 -1.25 16.10
N HIS A 57 -13.42 -1.63 15.03
CA HIS A 57 -14.65 -0.97 14.61
C HIS A 57 -15.75 -1.08 15.68
N ARG A 58 -15.94 -2.27 16.24
CA ARG A 58 -16.92 -2.51 17.32
C ARG A 58 -16.65 -1.67 18.58
N GLN A 59 -15.36 -1.53 18.96
CA GLN A 59 -14.97 -0.81 20.16
C GLN A 59 -14.97 0.72 19.98
N HIS A 60 -14.58 1.22 18.81
CA HIS A 60 -14.26 2.63 18.58
C HIS A 60 -15.09 3.31 17.49
N GLY A 61 -15.96 2.57 16.81
CA GLY A 61 -16.83 3.12 15.76
C GLY A 61 -16.07 3.70 14.56
N ILE A 62 -14.84 3.22 14.27
CA ILE A 62 -14.06 3.69 13.12
C ILE A 62 -14.83 3.51 11.83
N LYS A 63 -14.62 4.40 10.86
CA LYS A 63 -15.25 4.35 9.53
C LYS A 63 -14.25 4.10 8.41
N GLN A 64 -12.99 4.18 8.73
CA GLN A 64 -11.91 4.02 7.78
C GLN A 64 -10.70 3.35 8.44
N VAL A 65 -10.00 2.53 7.69
CA VAL A 65 -8.72 1.94 8.06
C VAL A 65 -7.61 2.47 7.15
N MET A 66 -6.47 2.80 7.71
CA MET A 66 -5.31 3.24 6.96
C MET A 66 -4.17 2.25 7.19
N PHE A 67 -3.80 1.52 6.15
CA PHE A 67 -2.64 0.65 6.22
C PHE A 67 -1.34 1.44 6.08
N VAL A 68 -0.43 1.22 7.03
CA VAL A 68 0.90 1.84 7.06
C VAL A 68 1.98 0.93 6.50
N ASP A 69 1.59 -0.19 5.92
CA ASP A 69 2.48 -1.10 5.22
C ASP A 69 3.33 -0.37 4.18
N SER A 70 4.61 -0.72 4.08
CA SER A 70 5.51 -0.12 3.10
C SER A 70 5.07 -0.39 1.66
N THR A 71 4.47 -1.56 1.40
CA THR A 71 3.93 -1.95 0.09
C THR A 71 2.86 -3.02 0.30
N PHE A 72 1.60 -2.64 0.16
CA PHE A 72 0.47 -3.52 0.46
C PHE A 72 0.24 -4.61 -0.61
N ASN A 73 0.60 -4.34 -1.86
CA ASN A 73 0.40 -5.26 -2.99
C ASN A 73 1.59 -6.18 -3.30
N LEU A 74 2.49 -6.43 -2.32
CA LEU A 74 3.65 -7.31 -2.50
C LEU A 74 3.29 -8.77 -2.76
N ASN A 75 2.24 -9.26 -2.12
CA ASN A 75 1.79 -10.64 -2.26
C ASN A 75 0.36 -10.64 -2.83
N LYS A 76 0.26 -10.89 -4.15
CA LYS A 76 -1.02 -10.87 -4.85
C LYS A 76 -2.04 -11.84 -4.24
N LYS A 77 -1.64 -13.09 -3.93
CA LYS A 77 -2.55 -14.08 -3.36
C LYS A 77 -3.12 -13.61 -2.01
N TRP A 78 -2.25 -13.10 -1.14
CA TRP A 78 -2.65 -12.55 0.15
C TRP A 78 -3.61 -11.37 -0.01
N LEU A 79 -3.29 -10.45 -0.94
CA LEU A 79 -4.10 -9.26 -1.19
C LEU A 79 -5.50 -9.62 -1.71
N MET A 80 -5.59 -10.56 -2.64
CA MET A 80 -6.87 -11.02 -3.19
C MET A 80 -7.76 -11.59 -2.09
N GLU A 81 -7.23 -12.50 -1.26
CA GLU A 81 -7.92 -13.09 -0.12
C GLU A 81 -8.34 -12.03 0.90
N PHE A 82 -7.43 -11.11 1.24
CA PHE A 82 -7.74 -10.02 2.17
C PHE A 82 -8.86 -9.11 1.65
N CYS A 83 -8.78 -8.68 0.38
CA CYS A 83 -9.79 -7.81 -0.20
C CYS A 83 -11.18 -8.47 -0.26
N GLU A 84 -11.23 -9.76 -0.52
CA GLU A 84 -12.48 -10.53 -0.50
C GLU A 84 -13.09 -10.55 0.91
N LEU A 85 -12.32 -10.99 1.91
CA LEU A 85 -12.75 -11.03 3.31
C LEU A 85 -13.15 -9.64 3.83
N PHE A 86 -12.37 -8.61 3.52
CA PHE A 86 -12.65 -7.25 3.94
C PHE A 86 -13.96 -6.72 3.33
N ALA A 87 -14.17 -6.99 2.03
CA ALA A 87 -15.38 -6.59 1.33
C ALA A 87 -16.65 -7.27 1.86
N GLU A 88 -16.53 -8.55 2.22
CA GLU A 88 -17.65 -9.36 2.73
C GLU A 88 -17.98 -9.09 4.19
N GLN A 89 -16.95 -8.85 5.02
CA GLN A 89 -17.12 -8.80 6.46
C GLN A 89 -17.15 -7.38 7.06
N THR A 90 -16.91 -6.34 6.26
CA THR A 90 -16.94 -4.94 6.71
C THR A 90 -17.62 -4.03 5.68
N ASP A 91 -18.04 -2.85 6.13
CA ASP A 91 -18.51 -1.73 5.29
C ASP A 91 -17.51 -0.54 5.32
N LEU A 92 -16.33 -0.76 5.85
CA LEU A 92 -15.31 0.27 6.04
C LEU A 92 -14.64 0.67 4.72
N ILE A 93 -14.07 1.86 4.71
CA ILE A 93 -13.19 2.35 3.65
C ILE A 93 -11.75 2.02 4.03
N MET A 94 -10.92 1.61 3.09
CA MET A 94 -9.51 1.40 3.35
C MET A 94 -8.61 2.31 2.50
N THR A 95 -7.46 2.67 3.07
CA THR A 95 -6.37 3.37 2.39
C THR A 95 -5.12 2.50 2.46
N VAL A 96 -4.44 2.30 1.33
CA VAL A 96 -3.25 1.44 1.23
C VAL A 96 -2.11 2.12 0.48
N ASN A 97 -0.86 1.77 0.80
CA ASN A 97 0.30 2.13 0.01
C ASN A 97 0.61 0.99 -0.98
N ILE A 98 0.72 1.31 -2.26
CA ILE A 98 1.00 0.33 -3.30
C ILE A 98 2.24 0.70 -4.11
N ARG A 99 2.79 -0.27 -4.83
CA ARG A 99 3.78 -0.05 -5.88
C ARG A 99 3.15 -0.25 -7.26
N ALA A 100 3.47 0.65 -8.17
CA ALA A 100 2.90 0.65 -9.51
C ALA A 100 3.48 -0.45 -10.42
N ASP A 101 4.75 -0.84 -10.20
CA ASP A 101 5.44 -1.87 -11.00
C ASP A 101 4.88 -3.29 -10.82
N ILE A 102 4.16 -3.53 -9.73
CA ILE A 102 3.52 -4.82 -9.42
C ILE A 102 1.99 -4.71 -9.35
N MET A 103 1.43 -3.73 -10.04
CA MET A 103 -0.02 -3.54 -10.17
C MET A 103 -0.54 -4.17 -11.45
N ASP A 104 -1.65 -4.88 -11.36
CA ASP A 104 -2.38 -5.43 -12.50
C ASP A 104 -3.89 -5.22 -12.37
N ASP A 105 -4.63 -5.67 -13.38
CA ASP A 105 -6.07 -5.48 -13.48
C ASP A 105 -6.83 -6.20 -12.35
N GLU A 106 -6.42 -7.40 -11.98
CA GLU A 106 -7.07 -8.20 -10.92
C GLU A 106 -6.86 -7.55 -9.54
N ILE A 107 -5.62 -7.09 -9.25
CA ILE A 107 -5.31 -6.37 -8.01
C ILE A 107 -6.17 -5.09 -7.91
N MET A 108 -6.28 -4.32 -9.00
CA MET A 108 -7.06 -3.09 -8.98
C MET A 108 -8.54 -3.37 -8.80
N GLN A 109 -9.07 -4.41 -9.44
CA GLN A 109 -10.46 -4.84 -9.25
C GLN A 109 -10.73 -5.25 -7.80
N ALA A 110 -9.82 -6.00 -7.18
CA ALA A 110 -9.94 -6.41 -5.78
C ALA A 110 -9.91 -5.20 -4.83
N LEU A 111 -9.01 -4.23 -5.05
CA LEU A 111 -8.95 -2.99 -4.28
C LEU A 111 -10.25 -2.17 -4.42
N ALA A 112 -10.80 -2.07 -5.62
CA ALA A 112 -12.07 -1.40 -5.85
C ALA A 112 -13.24 -2.08 -5.12
N LYS A 113 -13.34 -3.42 -5.21
CA LYS A 113 -14.33 -4.22 -4.48
C LYS A 113 -14.23 -4.01 -2.97
N ALA A 114 -13.00 -3.91 -2.45
CA ALA A 114 -12.72 -3.67 -1.03
C ALA A 114 -12.83 -2.18 -0.61
N ARG A 115 -13.43 -1.34 -1.43
CA ARG A 115 -13.67 0.09 -1.14
C ARG A 115 -12.38 0.86 -0.80
N CYS A 116 -11.31 0.60 -1.55
CA CYS A 116 -10.06 1.35 -1.42
C CYS A 116 -10.26 2.81 -1.84
N ASN A 117 -10.06 3.75 -0.91
CA ASN A 117 -10.26 5.18 -1.16
C ASN A 117 -9.50 6.04 -0.11
N PRO A 118 -8.38 6.68 -0.49
CA PRO A 118 -7.61 6.47 -1.72
C PRO A 118 -6.59 5.34 -1.62
N ALA A 119 -6.10 4.84 -2.77
CA ALA A 119 -4.80 4.19 -2.82
C ALA A 119 -3.68 5.23 -2.94
N ARG A 120 -2.52 4.94 -2.41
CA ARG A 120 -1.36 5.84 -2.44
C ARG A 120 -0.18 5.14 -3.08
N PHE A 121 0.52 5.83 -3.99
CA PHE A 121 1.76 5.32 -4.55
C PHE A 121 2.76 6.43 -4.82
N ALA A 122 4.03 6.11 -4.73
CA ALA A 122 5.09 7.06 -4.90
C ALA A 122 5.65 7.01 -6.33
N ILE A 123 5.60 8.13 -7.03
CA ILE A 123 6.27 8.34 -8.32
C ILE A 123 7.70 8.83 -8.07
N GLU A 124 7.91 9.59 -7.02
CA GLU A 124 9.10 10.27 -6.53
C GLU A 124 9.52 11.42 -7.45
N THR A 125 9.70 11.17 -8.75
CA THR A 125 10.09 12.18 -9.74
C THR A 125 9.53 11.84 -11.11
N GLY A 126 9.28 12.85 -11.95
CA GLY A 126 8.88 12.68 -13.33
C GLY A 126 9.99 12.12 -14.24
N SER A 127 11.26 12.29 -13.85
CA SER A 127 12.39 11.74 -14.61
C SER A 127 12.57 10.24 -14.28
N GLU A 128 12.42 9.41 -15.30
CA GLU A 128 12.68 7.96 -15.18
C GLU A 128 14.16 7.67 -14.92
N GLU A 129 15.05 8.45 -15.53
CA GLU A 129 16.49 8.32 -15.33
C GLU A 129 16.89 8.60 -13.88
N MET A 130 16.42 9.68 -13.28
CA MET A 130 16.65 9.98 -11.86
C MET A 130 16.02 8.93 -10.95
N ARG A 131 14.80 8.52 -11.27
CA ARG A 131 14.07 7.52 -10.47
C ARG A 131 14.79 6.19 -10.41
N ASN A 132 15.35 5.74 -11.51
CA ASN A 132 15.99 4.43 -11.61
C ASN A 132 17.51 4.48 -11.39
N GLY A 133 18.18 5.59 -11.76
CA GLY A 133 19.61 5.76 -11.58
C GLY A 133 20.01 6.25 -10.19
N ILE A 134 19.32 7.30 -9.67
CA ILE A 134 19.66 7.89 -8.37
C ILE A 134 18.85 7.26 -7.23
N LEU A 135 17.53 7.13 -7.42
CA LEU A 135 16.64 6.63 -6.38
C LEU A 135 16.54 5.09 -6.36
N GLU A 136 17.09 4.41 -7.35
CA GLU A 136 17.11 2.94 -7.47
C GLU A 136 15.72 2.29 -7.28
N LYS A 137 14.66 3.02 -7.70
CA LYS A 137 13.29 2.58 -7.44
C LYS A 137 12.80 1.50 -8.40
N GLN A 138 13.43 1.34 -9.56
CA GLN A 138 13.08 0.35 -10.58
C GLN A 138 11.61 0.46 -11.03
N LEU A 139 11.20 1.67 -11.44
CA LEU A 139 9.83 1.97 -11.83
C LEU A 139 9.82 2.80 -13.13
N THR A 140 9.21 2.28 -14.19
CA THR A 140 9.14 2.96 -15.49
C THR A 140 7.96 3.92 -15.60
N ASN A 141 8.05 4.89 -16.51
CA ASN A 141 6.93 5.78 -16.81
C ASN A 141 5.72 5.02 -17.37
N GLU A 142 5.95 3.96 -18.14
CA GLU A 142 4.89 3.11 -18.66
C GLU A 142 4.11 2.41 -17.53
N GLN A 143 4.80 1.84 -16.54
CA GLN A 143 4.18 1.21 -15.37
C GLN A 143 3.33 2.21 -14.56
N ILE A 144 3.83 3.44 -14.38
CA ILE A 144 3.08 4.52 -13.73
C ILE A 144 1.81 4.84 -14.50
N GLN A 145 1.92 5.03 -15.83
CA GLN A 145 0.77 5.36 -16.68
C GLN A 145 -0.25 4.23 -16.72
N ASN A 146 0.20 2.97 -16.80
CA ASN A 146 -0.68 1.81 -16.77
C ASN A 146 -1.45 1.74 -15.46
N THR A 147 -0.77 1.93 -14.33
CA THR A 147 -1.41 1.99 -13.02
C THR A 147 -2.44 3.13 -12.93
N ALA A 148 -2.12 4.31 -13.45
CA ALA A 148 -3.06 5.44 -13.49
C ALA A 148 -4.30 5.14 -14.36
N ARG A 149 -4.13 4.42 -15.50
CA ARG A 149 -5.26 3.97 -16.33
C ARG A 149 -6.16 2.97 -15.59
N LEU A 150 -5.57 2.05 -14.81
CA LEU A 150 -6.32 1.12 -13.97
C LEU A 150 -7.12 1.84 -12.89
N PHE A 151 -6.54 2.82 -12.19
CA PHE A 151 -7.25 3.66 -11.24
C PHE A 151 -8.47 4.33 -11.86
N LYS A 152 -8.29 4.90 -13.06
CA LYS A 152 -9.39 5.53 -13.81
C LYS A 152 -10.45 4.51 -14.23
N LYS A 153 -10.03 3.34 -14.75
CA LYS A 153 -10.92 2.26 -15.20
C LYS A 153 -11.86 1.78 -14.09
N TYR A 154 -11.32 1.61 -12.87
CA TYR A 154 -12.06 1.09 -11.72
C TYR A 154 -12.59 2.18 -10.77
N ASN A 155 -12.44 3.46 -11.16
CA ASN A 155 -12.87 4.61 -10.37
C ASN A 155 -12.35 4.60 -8.91
N VAL A 156 -11.09 4.18 -8.73
CA VAL A 156 -10.42 4.20 -7.43
C VAL A 156 -9.64 5.51 -7.32
N PRO A 157 -9.94 6.37 -6.34
CA PRO A 157 -9.15 7.57 -6.09
C PRO A 157 -7.72 7.23 -5.69
N PHE A 158 -6.76 8.06 -6.10
CA PHE A 158 -5.37 7.86 -5.73
C PHE A 158 -4.65 9.16 -5.38
N VAL A 159 -3.60 9.02 -4.59
CA VAL A 159 -2.67 10.08 -4.23
C VAL A 159 -1.26 9.64 -4.61
N THR A 160 -0.47 10.57 -5.16
CA THR A 160 0.94 10.30 -5.48
C THR A 160 1.87 11.05 -4.54
N TYR A 161 2.97 10.40 -4.17
CA TYR A 161 4.07 11.03 -3.46
C TYR A 161 5.16 11.41 -4.45
N ASN A 162 5.67 12.63 -4.32
CA ASN A 162 6.71 13.16 -5.17
C ASN A 162 7.72 13.93 -4.32
N MET A 163 8.99 13.79 -4.64
CA MET A 163 10.08 14.52 -4.00
C MET A 163 10.47 15.74 -4.83
N MET A 164 10.81 16.83 -4.16
CA MET A 164 11.35 18.05 -4.77
C MET A 164 12.74 18.35 -4.21
N GLY A 165 13.58 19.01 -5.02
CA GLY A 165 14.92 19.41 -4.57
C GLY A 165 15.92 18.26 -4.50
N MET A 166 15.77 17.25 -5.33
CA MET A 166 16.76 16.17 -5.43
C MET A 166 18.06 16.71 -6.02
N PRO A 167 19.22 16.23 -5.53
CA PRO A 167 20.50 16.60 -6.11
C PRO A 167 20.61 16.12 -7.56
N ASN A 168 21.27 16.93 -8.40
CA ASN A 168 21.59 16.59 -9.78
C ASN A 168 22.72 15.57 -9.85
#